data_3d17c6a4baa2e73d05d6e31a8b51109f
#
_entry.id   3d17c6a4baa2e73d05d6e31a8b51109f
#
_cell.length_a   1.000
_cell.length_b   1.000
_cell.length_c   1.000
_cell.angle_alpha   90.00
_cell.angle_beta   90.00
_cell.angle_gamma   90.00
#
_symmetry.space_group_name_H-M   'P 1'
#
loop_
_entity.id
_entity.type
_entity.pdbx_description
1 polymer ?
#
loop_
_entity_poly.entity_id
_entity_poly.type
_entity_poly.pdbx_seq_one_letter_code
_entity_poly.pdbx_strand_id
1 'polypeptide(L)'
;MFSKPTEQQALALAAIFQASNQVYKLAYTGDSEREKMHFSMSTLLNQNPDSLEQLYGPVENLQDGINTMQDFMANANKISDPKHKEVISYVMSSIHLATKLTSDKQLLSQIKNGINNARLQAEHFFITHDNVYTNIASLYQDTVSTMRLRIQVMGSAVYLQQTSVAARIRCMLFCAIRSAFLWRQLGGKRRHLLVQRKAFLKVIDQL
;
A
#
# COMPACT_ATOMS: atom_id res chain seq x y z
N MET A 1 12.57 -16.00 -20.58
CA MET A 1 12.80 -14.54 -20.72
C MET A 1 11.69 -13.85 -19.95
N PHE A 2 11.97 -12.84 -19.11
CA PHE A 2 10.91 -12.09 -18.43
C PHE A 2 10.32 -11.07 -19.41
N SER A 3 8.99 -10.93 -19.44
CA SER A 3 8.35 -9.84 -20.15
C SER A 3 8.79 -8.49 -19.55
N LYS A 4 8.89 -7.46 -20.39
CA LYS A 4 9.16 -6.11 -19.88
C LYS A 4 8.01 -5.68 -18.94
N PRO A 5 8.31 -4.92 -17.87
CA PRO A 5 7.27 -4.33 -17.04
C PRO A 5 6.37 -3.42 -17.89
N THR A 6 5.08 -3.41 -17.58
CA THR A 6 4.13 -2.47 -18.18
C THR A 6 4.01 -1.22 -17.32
N GLU A 7 3.54 -0.13 -17.90
CA GLU A 7 3.19 1.11 -17.19
C GLU A 7 2.21 0.82 -16.04
N GLN A 8 1.17 0.04 -16.31
CA GLN A 8 0.20 -0.37 -15.29
C GLN A 8 0.84 -1.11 -14.11
N GLN A 9 1.82 -1.98 -14.38
CA GLN A 9 2.58 -2.64 -13.32
C GLN A 9 3.43 -1.65 -12.53
N ALA A 10 4.01 -0.65 -13.18
CA ALA A 10 4.82 0.38 -12.52
C ALA A 10 3.96 1.27 -11.62
N LEU A 11 2.79 1.73 -12.10
CA LEU A 11 1.84 2.52 -11.31
C LEU A 11 1.32 1.75 -10.08
N ALA A 12 0.89 0.51 -10.27
CA ALA A 12 0.43 -0.32 -9.13
C ALA A 12 1.54 -0.57 -8.11
N LEU A 13 2.80 -0.73 -8.57
CA LEU A 13 3.96 -0.87 -7.69
C LEU A 13 4.27 0.44 -6.96
N ALA A 14 4.22 1.59 -7.64
CA ALA A 14 4.38 2.90 -7.03
C ALA A 14 3.34 3.14 -5.92
N ALA A 15 2.09 2.72 -6.12
CA ALA A 15 1.04 2.81 -5.09
C ALA A 15 1.38 1.97 -3.83
N ILE A 16 2.04 0.81 -3.98
CA ILE A 16 2.53 0.03 -2.84
C ILE A 16 3.61 0.80 -2.08
N PHE A 17 4.57 1.38 -2.80
CA PHE A 17 5.64 2.18 -2.21
C PHE A 17 5.08 3.44 -1.52
N GLN A 18 4.10 4.12 -2.12
CA GLN A 18 3.45 5.30 -1.55
C GLN A 18 2.80 4.99 -0.20
N ALA A 19 1.94 3.98 -0.15
CA ALA A 19 1.28 3.58 1.08
C ALA A 19 2.30 3.10 2.15
N SER A 20 3.34 2.37 1.75
CA SER A 20 4.41 1.93 2.65
C SER A 20 5.23 3.10 3.22
N ASN A 21 5.50 4.14 2.41
CA ASN A 21 6.16 5.35 2.88
C ASN A 21 5.28 6.15 3.85
N GLN A 22 3.96 6.17 3.64
CA GLN A 22 3.01 6.77 4.59
C GLN A 22 3.00 6.02 5.93
N VAL A 23 3.10 4.68 5.94
CA VAL A 23 3.29 3.89 7.17
C VAL A 23 4.53 4.36 7.92
N TYR A 24 5.66 4.50 7.22
CA TYR A 24 6.90 4.98 7.82
C TYR A 24 6.73 6.39 8.42
N LYS A 25 6.19 7.34 7.65
CA LYS A 25 5.94 8.70 8.13
C LYS A 25 5.09 8.70 9.40
N LEU A 26 3.94 8.03 9.39
CA LEU A 26 3.06 7.92 10.57
C LEU A 26 3.76 7.32 11.78
N ALA A 27 4.58 6.30 11.58
CA ALA A 27 5.28 5.62 12.67
C ALA A 27 6.37 6.47 13.34
N TYR A 28 7.00 7.39 12.60
CA TYR A 28 8.09 8.21 13.10
C TYR A 28 7.70 9.66 13.43
N THR A 29 6.67 10.20 12.80
CA THR A 29 6.23 11.61 12.97
C THR A 29 4.83 11.75 13.55
N GLY A 30 4.05 10.66 13.60
CA GLY A 30 2.64 10.68 13.99
C GLY A 30 1.71 11.29 12.95
N ASP A 31 2.25 11.80 11.85
CA ASP A 31 1.50 12.51 10.82
C ASP A 31 1.87 12.04 9.40
N SER A 32 0.92 12.23 8.49
CA SER A 32 1.07 12.09 7.06
C SER A 32 0.12 13.09 6.38
N GLU A 33 0.54 13.61 5.24
CA GLU A 33 -0.24 14.60 4.49
C GLU A 33 -1.65 14.10 4.22
N ARG A 34 -2.65 14.87 4.64
CA ARG A 34 -4.06 14.48 4.61
C ARG A 34 -4.52 14.12 3.19
N GLU A 35 -4.09 14.86 2.18
CA GLU A 35 -4.43 14.62 0.77
C GLU A 35 -3.90 13.28 0.29
N LYS A 36 -2.66 12.94 0.66
CA LYS A 36 -2.04 11.66 0.30
C LYS A 36 -2.71 10.48 1.00
N MET A 37 -3.12 10.68 2.25
CA MET A 37 -3.91 9.68 2.96
C MET A 37 -5.30 9.52 2.35
N HIS A 38 -5.95 10.65 2.00
CA HIS A 38 -7.24 10.63 1.30
C HIS A 38 -7.15 9.84 0.00
N PHE A 39 -6.13 10.10 -0.82
CA PHE A 39 -5.88 9.37 -2.06
C PHE A 39 -5.71 7.86 -1.81
N SER A 40 -4.83 7.46 -0.88
CA SER A 40 -4.61 6.04 -0.58
C SER A 40 -5.89 5.36 -0.08
N MET A 41 -6.66 6.03 0.77
CA MET A 41 -7.95 5.52 1.27
C MET A 41 -9.00 5.43 0.17
N SER A 42 -9.08 6.39 -0.74
CA SER A 42 -10.01 6.33 -1.88
C SER A 42 -9.72 5.14 -2.79
N THR A 43 -8.45 4.83 -3.03
CA THR A 43 -8.07 3.64 -3.81
C THR A 43 -8.42 2.33 -3.09
N LEU A 44 -8.34 2.28 -1.76
CA LEU A 44 -8.78 1.12 -0.96
C LEU A 44 -10.29 0.91 -1.04
N LEU A 45 -11.06 1.98 -0.91
CA LEU A 45 -12.53 1.94 -0.91
C LEU A 45 -13.12 1.65 -2.30
N ASN A 46 -12.41 2.00 -3.37
CA ASN A 46 -12.81 1.65 -4.75
C ASN A 46 -12.37 0.23 -5.08
N GLN A 47 -13.28 -0.73 -4.86
CA GLN A 47 -12.98 -2.15 -5.06
C GLN A 47 -13.10 -2.64 -6.51
N ASN A 48 -13.91 -1.96 -7.32
CA ASN A 48 -14.21 -2.36 -8.70
C ASN A 48 -14.01 -1.15 -9.64
N PRO A 49 -12.77 -0.66 -9.82
CA PRO A 49 -12.50 0.40 -10.79
C PRO A 49 -12.60 -0.17 -12.21
N ASP A 50 -13.15 0.62 -13.14
CA ASP A 50 -13.23 0.25 -14.55
C ASP A 50 -11.84 0.27 -15.23
N SER A 51 -10.93 1.11 -14.72
CA SER A 51 -9.56 1.22 -15.21
C SER A 51 -8.60 1.67 -14.10
N LEU A 52 -7.30 1.58 -14.36
CA LEU A 52 -6.27 2.13 -13.46
C LEU A 52 -6.28 3.67 -13.44
N GLU A 53 -6.63 4.29 -14.54
CA GLU A 53 -6.79 5.74 -14.63
C GLU A 53 -7.94 6.21 -13.73
N GLN A 54 -9.08 5.50 -13.72
CA GLN A 54 -10.17 5.77 -12.80
C GLN A 54 -9.75 5.56 -11.34
N LEU A 55 -8.89 4.56 -11.07
CA LEU A 55 -8.46 4.24 -9.70
C LEU A 55 -7.45 5.25 -9.17
N TYR A 56 -6.45 5.59 -9.95
CA TYR A 56 -5.31 6.40 -9.51
C TYR A 56 -5.38 7.86 -9.98
N GLY A 57 -6.22 8.17 -11.00
CA GLY A 57 -6.25 9.49 -11.61
C GLY A 57 -4.92 9.83 -12.29
N PRO A 58 -4.55 11.12 -12.31
CA PRO A 58 -3.28 11.58 -12.87
C PRO A 58 -2.08 10.94 -12.15
N VAL A 59 -0.97 10.76 -12.90
CA VAL A 59 0.27 10.11 -12.39
C VAL A 59 0.86 10.85 -11.19
N GLU A 60 0.67 12.17 -11.14
CA GLU A 60 1.10 13.06 -10.06
C GLU A 60 0.57 12.61 -8.68
N ASN A 61 -0.58 11.97 -8.63
CA ASN A 61 -1.14 11.39 -7.40
C ASN A 61 -0.26 10.28 -6.81
N LEU A 62 0.58 9.66 -7.64
CA LEU A 62 1.51 8.60 -7.26
C LEU A 62 2.96 9.09 -7.15
N GLN A 63 3.22 10.40 -7.28
CA GLN A 63 4.58 10.95 -7.36
C GLN A 63 5.45 10.56 -6.15
N ASP A 64 4.92 10.57 -4.94
CA ASP A 64 5.67 10.13 -3.74
C ASP A 64 6.06 8.65 -3.82
N GLY A 65 5.15 7.82 -4.34
CA GLY A 65 5.40 6.40 -4.54
C GLY A 65 6.43 6.15 -5.63
N ILE A 66 6.34 6.89 -6.73
CA ILE A 66 7.31 6.88 -7.84
C ILE A 66 8.69 7.25 -7.34
N ASN A 67 8.82 8.38 -6.65
CA ASN A 67 10.10 8.85 -6.11
C ASN A 67 10.71 7.84 -5.12
N THR A 68 9.87 7.29 -4.21
CA THR A 68 10.32 6.29 -3.23
C THR A 68 10.78 5.00 -3.93
N MET A 69 10.06 4.57 -4.96
CA MET A 69 10.39 3.39 -5.76
C MET A 69 11.67 3.60 -6.58
N GLN A 70 11.83 4.76 -7.22
CA GLN A 70 13.03 5.13 -7.99
C GLN A 70 14.26 5.12 -7.07
N ASP A 71 14.16 5.77 -5.92
CA ASP A 71 15.26 5.82 -4.94
C ASP A 71 15.65 4.43 -4.47
N PHE A 72 14.68 3.57 -4.15
CA PHE A 72 14.94 2.17 -3.81
C PHE A 72 15.62 1.39 -4.94
N MET A 73 15.13 1.55 -6.18
CA MET A 73 15.66 0.79 -7.33
C MET A 73 17.05 1.27 -7.75
N ALA A 74 17.33 2.56 -7.68
CA ALA A 74 18.62 3.15 -8.00
C ALA A 74 19.69 2.83 -6.93
N ASN A 75 19.29 2.86 -5.65
CA ASN A 75 20.19 2.74 -4.51
C ASN A 75 20.20 1.35 -3.85
N ALA A 76 19.76 0.33 -4.55
CA ALA A 76 19.62 -1.03 -4.00
C ALA A 76 20.87 -1.63 -3.35
N ASN A 77 22.05 -1.13 -3.68
CA ASN A 77 23.32 -1.52 -3.07
C ASN A 77 23.67 -0.70 -1.80
N LYS A 78 22.94 0.38 -1.52
CA LYS A 78 23.11 1.24 -0.36
C LYS A 78 22.03 0.97 0.70
N ILE A 79 21.80 -0.31 1.04
CA ILE A 79 20.81 -0.72 2.06
C ILE A 79 21.29 -0.38 3.49
N SER A 80 22.01 0.71 3.68
CA SER A 80 22.42 1.18 5.01
C SER A 80 21.39 2.10 5.66
N ASP A 81 20.54 2.76 4.87
CA ASP A 81 19.52 3.67 5.39
C ASP A 81 18.38 2.88 6.06
N PRO A 82 18.13 3.11 7.37
CA PRO A 82 17.04 2.46 8.10
C PRO A 82 15.66 2.67 7.45
N LYS A 83 15.37 3.85 6.91
CA LYS A 83 14.13 4.16 6.21
C LYS A 83 13.92 3.24 5.01
N HIS A 84 14.95 3.07 4.17
CA HIS A 84 14.87 2.17 3.02
C HIS A 84 14.58 0.73 3.43
N LYS A 85 15.27 0.24 4.50
CA LYS A 85 15.02 -1.12 5.02
C LYS A 85 13.59 -1.33 5.46
N GLU A 86 13.04 -0.37 6.17
CA GLU A 86 11.69 -0.49 6.71
C GLU A 86 10.63 -0.38 5.60
N VAL A 87 10.72 0.63 4.75
CA VAL A 87 9.76 0.80 3.64
C VAL A 87 9.76 -0.42 2.73
N ILE A 88 10.94 -0.95 2.34
CA ILE A 88 10.99 -2.17 1.53
C ILE A 88 10.46 -3.40 2.27
N SER A 89 10.64 -3.49 3.58
CA SER A 89 10.05 -4.56 4.39
C SER A 89 8.52 -4.51 4.33
N TYR A 90 7.92 -3.32 4.44
CA TYR A 90 6.46 -3.14 4.30
C TYR A 90 5.98 -3.50 2.90
N VAL A 91 6.66 -3.04 1.85
CA VAL A 91 6.37 -3.41 0.45
C VAL A 91 6.41 -4.92 0.25
N MET A 92 7.50 -5.58 0.67
CA MET A 92 7.68 -7.02 0.47
C MET A 92 6.69 -7.86 1.27
N SER A 93 6.34 -7.41 2.48
CA SER A 93 5.34 -8.05 3.33
C SER A 93 3.93 -7.89 2.76
N SER A 94 3.59 -6.71 2.23
CA SER A 94 2.32 -6.45 1.56
C SER A 94 2.13 -7.33 0.32
N ILE A 95 3.17 -7.48 -0.50
CA ILE A 95 3.16 -8.37 -1.68
C ILE A 95 3.00 -9.85 -1.24
N HIS A 96 3.66 -10.26 -0.14
CA HIS A 96 3.51 -11.61 0.38
C HIS A 96 2.09 -11.87 0.89
N LEU A 97 1.54 -10.96 1.68
CA LEU A 97 0.17 -11.06 2.21
C LEU A 97 -0.86 -11.08 1.08
N ALA A 98 -0.74 -10.20 0.08
CA ALA A 98 -1.59 -10.20 -1.11
C ALA A 98 -1.52 -11.55 -1.83
N THR A 99 -0.33 -12.19 -1.89
CA THR A 99 -0.19 -13.54 -2.46
C THR A 99 -0.94 -14.59 -1.68
N LYS A 100 -0.89 -14.54 -0.36
CA LYS A 100 -1.59 -15.50 0.50
C LYS A 100 -3.10 -15.31 0.47
N LEU A 101 -3.55 -14.05 0.44
CA LEU A 101 -4.98 -13.71 0.34
C LEU A 101 -5.63 -14.27 -0.93
N THR A 102 -4.91 -14.37 -2.05
CA THR A 102 -5.49 -14.97 -3.28
C THR A 102 -5.94 -16.41 -3.11
N SER A 103 -5.40 -17.12 -2.13
CA SER A 103 -5.72 -18.55 -1.85
C SER A 103 -6.82 -18.71 -0.79
N ASP A 104 -7.20 -17.65 -0.10
CA ASP A 104 -8.19 -17.67 0.97
C ASP A 104 -9.47 -16.91 0.57
N LYS A 105 -10.38 -17.64 -0.08
CA LYS A 105 -11.64 -17.06 -0.58
C LYS A 105 -12.54 -16.53 0.53
N GLN A 106 -12.54 -17.19 1.70
CA GLN A 106 -13.37 -16.79 2.84
C GLN A 106 -12.86 -15.46 3.40
N LEU A 107 -11.56 -15.34 3.65
CA LEU A 107 -10.95 -14.12 4.16
C LEU A 107 -11.08 -12.96 3.15
N LEU A 108 -10.93 -13.22 1.84
CA LEU A 108 -11.17 -12.22 0.80
C LEU A 108 -12.63 -11.73 0.80
N SER A 109 -13.60 -12.62 0.96
CA SER A 109 -15.01 -12.23 1.03
C SER A 109 -15.28 -11.36 2.25
N GLN A 110 -14.74 -11.71 3.42
CA GLN A 110 -14.84 -10.91 4.63
C GLN A 110 -14.24 -9.52 4.45
N ILE A 111 -13.04 -9.43 3.87
CA ILE A 111 -12.36 -8.17 3.56
C ILE A 111 -13.22 -7.33 2.61
N LYS A 112 -13.72 -7.92 1.52
CA LYS A 112 -14.55 -7.23 0.53
C LYS A 112 -15.80 -6.62 1.16
N ASN A 113 -16.51 -7.38 1.98
CA ASN A 113 -17.71 -6.93 2.66
C ASN A 113 -17.39 -5.80 3.66
N GLY A 114 -16.32 -5.95 4.45
CA GLY A 114 -15.89 -4.92 5.40
C GLY A 114 -15.48 -3.62 4.74
N ILE A 115 -14.73 -3.68 3.62
CA ILE A 115 -14.38 -2.47 2.83
C ILE A 115 -15.64 -1.82 2.25
N ASN A 116 -16.62 -2.61 1.76
CA ASN A 116 -17.88 -2.04 1.26
C ASN A 116 -18.66 -1.31 2.37
N ASN A 117 -18.69 -1.86 3.58
CA ASN A 117 -19.33 -1.19 4.72
C ASN A 117 -18.58 0.11 5.08
N ALA A 118 -17.26 0.12 5.04
CA ALA A 118 -16.47 1.32 5.27
C ALA A 118 -16.69 2.37 4.17
N ARG A 119 -16.89 1.96 2.90
CA ARG A 119 -17.24 2.85 1.80
C ARG A 119 -18.58 3.53 2.03
N LEU A 120 -19.62 2.77 2.40
CA LEU A 120 -20.93 3.33 2.74
C LEU A 120 -20.85 4.30 3.93
N GLN A 121 -20.05 4.00 4.92
CA GLN A 121 -19.79 4.91 6.04
C GLN A 121 -19.11 6.21 5.58
N ALA A 122 -18.16 6.11 4.64
CA ALA A 122 -17.46 7.27 4.09
C ALA A 122 -18.37 8.19 3.24
N GLU A 123 -19.51 7.71 2.75
CA GLU A 123 -20.53 8.53 2.09
C GLU A 123 -21.27 9.45 3.07
N HIS A 124 -21.41 9.05 4.33
CA HIS A 124 -22.05 9.86 5.39
C HIS A 124 -21.06 10.81 6.09
N PHE A 125 -19.80 10.42 6.16
CA PHE A 125 -18.73 11.24 6.74
C PHE A 125 -17.84 11.76 5.60
N PHE A 126 -16.57 11.70 5.75
CA PHE A 126 -15.59 11.88 4.67
C PHE A 126 -14.53 10.78 4.79
N ILE A 127 -13.86 10.47 3.70
CA ILE A 127 -12.95 9.31 3.60
C ILE A 127 -11.88 9.28 4.70
N THR A 128 -11.40 10.46 5.13
CA THR A 128 -10.37 10.62 6.18
C THR A 128 -10.96 10.90 7.56
N HIS A 129 -12.23 10.56 7.81
CA HIS A 129 -12.84 10.68 9.13
C HIS A 129 -12.33 9.58 10.06
N ASP A 130 -12.15 9.90 11.36
CA ASP A 130 -11.59 8.94 12.33
C ASP A 130 -12.43 7.66 12.47
N ASN A 131 -13.76 7.75 12.33
CA ASN A 131 -14.62 6.57 12.35
C ASN A 131 -14.34 5.62 11.17
N VAL A 132 -14.04 6.16 9.98
CA VAL A 132 -13.69 5.37 8.80
C VAL A 132 -12.33 4.69 9.01
N TYR A 133 -11.34 5.43 9.54
CA TYR A 133 -10.05 4.84 9.91
C TYR A 133 -10.20 3.73 10.96
N THR A 134 -11.00 3.95 11.99
CA THR A 134 -11.23 2.97 13.07
C THR A 134 -11.89 1.70 12.52
N ASN A 135 -12.90 1.84 11.66
CA ASN A 135 -13.60 0.71 11.05
C ASN A 135 -12.64 -0.14 10.17
N ILE A 136 -11.87 0.51 9.30
CA ILE A 136 -10.89 -0.19 8.44
C ILE A 136 -9.75 -0.79 9.27
N ALA A 137 -9.31 -0.11 10.34
CA ALA A 137 -8.29 -0.64 11.23
C ALA A 137 -8.78 -1.88 11.99
N SER A 138 -10.05 -1.91 12.42
CA SER A 138 -10.67 -3.10 13.02
C SER A 138 -10.76 -4.24 12.01
N LEU A 139 -11.22 -3.95 10.79
CA LEU A 139 -11.24 -4.95 9.72
C LEU A 139 -9.85 -5.54 9.45
N TYR A 140 -8.79 -4.70 9.44
CA TYR A 140 -7.41 -5.17 9.30
C TYR A 140 -7.02 -6.13 10.45
N GLN A 141 -7.41 -5.79 11.69
CA GLN A 141 -7.12 -6.63 12.87
C GLN A 141 -7.85 -7.97 12.80
N ASP A 142 -9.12 -7.97 12.39
CA ASP A 142 -9.97 -9.16 12.35
C ASP A 142 -9.66 -10.08 11.16
N THR A 143 -8.88 -9.58 10.18
CA THR A 143 -8.56 -10.31 8.94
C THR A 143 -7.06 -10.46 8.74
N VAL A 144 -6.39 -9.45 8.25
CA VAL A 144 -4.97 -9.50 7.85
C VAL A 144 -4.07 -9.83 9.05
N SER A 145 -4.36 -9.28 10.23
CA SER A 145 -3.57 -9.55 11.45
C SER A 145 -3.73 -10.97 11.99
N THR A 146 -4.72 -11.73 11.53
CA THR A 146 -4.89 -13.15 11.92
C THR A 146 -4.00 -14.08 11.09
N MET A 147 -3.45 -13.60 9.98
CA MET A 147 -2.57 -14.38 9.11
C MET A 147 -1.25 -14.70 9.82
N ARG A 148 -0.60 -15.79 9.40
CA ARG A 148 0.67 -16.24 9.97
C ARG A 148 1.78 -15.18 9.89
N LEU A 149 1.85 -14.44 8.79
CA LEU A 149 2.76 -13.31 8.65
C LEU A 149 2.08 -12.03 9.14
N ARG A 150 2.70 -11.35 10.08
CA ARG A 150 2.29 -10.02 10.55
C ARG A 150 3.34 -8.99 10.13
N ILE A 151 2.89 -7.85 9.64
CA ILE A 151 3.80 -6.73 9.36
C ILE A 151 4.13 -6.06 10.69
N GLN A 152 5.40 -6.12 11.09
CA GLN A 152 5.90 -5.38 12.24
C GLN A 152 6.27 -3.98 11.79
N VAL A 153 5.64 -2.97 12.40
CA VAL A 153 5.94 -1.56 12.14
C VAL A 153 6.89 -1.09 13.22
N MET A 154 8.04 -0.59 12.78
CA MET A 154 9.03 0.07 13.62
C MET A 154 8.75 1.57 13.63
N GLY A 155 9.10 2.25 14.72
CA GLY A 155 8.89 3.69 14.83
C GLY A 155 9.03 4.21 16.25
N SER A 156 8.66 5.47 16.46
CA SER A 156 8.66 6.10 17.78
C SER A 156 7.53 5.56 18.64
N ALA A 157 7.84 5.10 19.86
CA ALA A 157 6.86 4.64 20.82
C ALA A 157 5.80 5.71 21.12
N VAL A 158 6.19 6.99 21.10
CA VAL A 158 5.28 8.12 21.31
C VAL A 158 4.11 8.12 20.32
N TYR A 159 4.36 7.78 19.07
CA TYR A 159 3.33 7.75 18.03
C TYR A 159 2.65 6.39 17.93
N LEU A 160 3.40 5.30 18.02
CA LEU A 160 2.86 3.94 17.90
C LEU A 160 1.85 3.58 18.99
N GLN A 161 1.96 4.21 20.17
CA GLN A 161 1.02 4.02 21.29
C GLN A 161 -0.27 4.83 21.13
N GLN A 162 -0.32 5.82 20.23
CA GLN A 162 -1.53 6.60 19.97
C GLN A 162 -2.51 5.78 19.13
N THR A 163 -3.71 5.55 19.66
CA THR A 163 -4.75 4.73 19.00
C THR A 163 -5.10 5.25 17.60
N SER A 164 -5.20 6.57 17.42
CA SER A 164 -5.51 7.18 16.13
C SER A 164 -4.39 6.98 15.11
N VAL A 165 -3.12 7.11 15.53
CA VAL A 165 -1.96 6.85 14.66
C VAL A 165 -1.88 5.38 14.30
N ALA A 166 -2.06 4.48 15.26
CA ALA A 166 -2.07 3.04 15.02
C ALA A 166 -3.19 2.62 14.05
N ALA A 167 -4.37 3.26 14.14
CA ALA A 167 -5.47 3.03 13.20
C ALA A 167 -5.09 3.47 11.78
N ARG A 168 -4.53 4.68 11.62
CA ARG A 168 -4.06 5.20 10.32
C ARG A 168 -2.96 4.32 9.71
N ILE A 169 -2.02 3.84 10.52
CA ILE A 169 -0.97 2.89 10.07
C ILE A 169 -1.60 1.61 9.50
N ARG A 170 -2.57 1.00 10.19
CA ARG A 170 -3.28 -0.20 9.69
C ARG A 170 -4.01 0.07 8.39
N CYS A 171 -4.62 1.23 8.24
CA CYS A 171 -5.26 1.65 6.99
C CYS A 171 -4.24 1.73 5.85
N MET A 172 -3.08 2.36 6.07
CA MET A 172 -2.05 2.47 5.03
C MET A 172 -1.43 1.10 4.69
N LEU A 173 -1.25 0.21 5.66
CA LEU A 173 -0.86 -1.18 5.39
C LEU A 173 -1.92 -1.89 4.53
N PHE A 174 -3.20 -1.65 4.78
CA PHE A 174 -4.28 -2.22 3.97
C PHE A 174 -4.27 -1.67 2.54
N CYS A 175 -4.03 -0.36 2.36
CA CYS A 175 -3.84 0.27 1.04
C CYS A 175 -2.67 -0.37 0.28
N ALA A 176 -1.54 -0.61 0.95
CA ALA A 176 -0.37 -1.28 0.36
C ALA A 176 -0.71 -2.72 -0.08
N ILE A 177 -1.44 -3.49 0.74
CA ILE A 177 -1.87 -4.85 0.41
C ILE A 177 -2.87 -4.84 -0.76
N ARG A 178 -3.81 -3.90 -0.80
CA ARG A 178 -4.77 -3.73 -1.91
C ARG A 178 -4.04 -3.46 -3.23
N SER A 179 -3.08 -2.53 -3.22
CA SER A 179 -2.26 -2.21 -4.40
C SER A 179 -1.37 -3.38 -4.79
N ALA A 180 -0.84 -4.14 -3.82
CA ALA A 180 -0.07 -5.36 -4.08
C ALA A 180 -0.93 -6.48 -4.71
N PHE A 181 -2.20 -6.58 -4.30
CA PHE A 181 -3.16 -7.51 -4.90
C PHE A 181 -3.39 -7.16 -6.38
N LEU A 182 -3.64 -5.88 -6.68
CA LEU A 182 -3.80 -5.38 -8.05
C LEU A 182 -2.53 -5.59 -8.88
N TRP A 183 -1.36 -5.24 -8.34
CA TRP A 183 -0.08 -5.47 -9.01
C TRP A 183 0.11 -6.93 -9.43
N ARG A 184 -0.32 -7.86 -8.57
CA ARG A 184 -0.28 -9.30 -8.88
C ARG A 184 -1.28 -9.68 -9.99
N GLN A 185 -2.48 -9.11 -10.00
CA GLN A 185 -3.46 -9.33 -11.06
C GLN A 185 -2.91 -8.88 -12.43
N LEU A 186 -2.10 -7.82 -12.43
CA LEU A 186 -1.38 -7.32 -13.61
C LEU A 186 -0.14 -8.18 -13.97
N GLY A 187 0.07 -9.33 -13.31
CA GLY A 187 1.19 -10.22 -13.59
C GLY A 187 2.48 -9.90 -12.82
N GLY A 188 2.44 -8.97 -11.86
CA GLY A 188 3.56 -8.65 -10.99
C GLY A 188 3.98 -9.82 -10.11
N LYS A 189 5.28 -10.05 -9.99
CA LYS A 189 5.88 -11.13 -9.18
C LYS A 189 7.03 -10.58 -8.34
N ARG A 190 7.13 -11.04 -7.09
CA ARG A 190 8.17 -10.60 -6.15
C ARG A 190 9.58 -10.57 -6.75
N ARG A 191 9.91 -11.55 -7.59
CA ARG A 191 11.22 -11.62 -8.28
C ARG A 191 11.46 -10.46 -9.25
N HIS A 192 10.43 -9.80 -9.77
CA HIS A 192 10.58 -8.66 -10.66
C HIS A 192 11.26 -7.48 -9.96
N LEU A 193 11.01 -7.28 -8.67
CA LEU A 193 11.69 -6.28 -7.85
C LEU A 193 13.20 -6.51 -7.72
N LEU A 194 13.65 -7.74 -7.86
CA LEU A 194 15.07 -8.08 -7.75
C LEU A 194 15.77 -8.05 -9.12
N VAL A 195 15.12 -8.59 -10.15
CA VAL A 195 15.75 -8.87 -11.45
C VAL A 195 15.47 -7.80 -12.50
N GLN A 196 14.34 -7.08 -12.39
CA GLN A 196 13.89 -6.13 -13.42
C GLN A 196 13.97 -4.65 -12.99
N ARG A 197 14.76 -4.32 -11.96
CA ARG A 197 14.88 -2.94 -11.45
C ARG A 197 15.14 -1.91 -12.54
N LYS A 198 16.15 -2.15 -13.40
CA LYS A 198 16.50 -1.26 -14.50
C LYS A 198 15.38 -1.12 -15.52
N ALA A 199 14.58 -2.16 -15.72
CA ALA A 199 13.45 -2.12 -16.65
C ALA A 199 12.29 -1.31 -16.06
N PHE A 200 12.01 -1.44 -14.75
CA PHE A 200 11.03 -0.58 -14.06
C PHE A 200 11.45 0.88 -14.07
N LEU A 201 12.72 1.20 -13.78
CA LEU A 201 13.21 2.58 -13.85
C LEU A 201 12.96 3.20 -15.23
N LYS A 202 13.27 2.49 -16.32
CA LYS A 202 13.00 2.97 -17.68
C LYS A 202 11.51 3.24 -17.96
N VAL A 203 10.62 2.43 -17.39
CA VAL A 203 9.17 2.66 -17.56
C VAL A 203 8.72 3.87 -16.77
N ILE A 204 9.23 4.03 -15.55
CA ILE A 204 8.89 5.16 -14.67
C ILE A 204 9.38 6.49 -15.22
N ASP A 205 10.57 6.51 -15.82
CA ASP A 205 11.16 7.72 -16.44
C ASP A 205 10.36 8.19 -17.69
N GLN A 206 9.39 7.38 -18.15
CA GLN A 206 8.51 7.68 -19.29
C GLN A 206 7.07 8.07 -18.86
N LEU A 207 6.75 7.95 -17.56
CA LEU A 207 5.48 8.37 -16.97
C LEU A 207 5.44 9.88 -16.71
#